data_9f61dddd8e32595f985240178d1d0ff3
#
_entry.id   9f61dddd8e32595f985240178d1d0ff3
#
_cell.length_a   1.000
_cell.length_b   1.000
_cell.length_c   1.000
_cell.angle_alpha   90.00
_cell.angle_beta   90.00
_cell.angle_gamma   90.00
#
_symmetry.space_group_name_H-M   'P 1'
#
loop_
_entity.id
_entity.type
_entity.pdbx_description
1 polymer ?
#
loop_
_entity_poly.entity_id
_entity_poly.type
_entity_poly.pdbx_seq_one_letter_code
_entity_poly.pdbx_strand_id
1 'polypeptide(L)'
;MNTLHILFAKFRRRALTLAKGIGALLLSSVLLAGGCQQNPSIDQATGAQDAESTPALVTVSPRKSPNDTREYRYLTLPNQLKVLLVSDPETDKSAAALAVYRGSFHEPDSRPGLAHFLEHMLFIGTETYPAVDSFQQYITANGGSSNAYTALDHTNYFFDIKNSALAEGLDRFGHFFIDPLLSPEYVEREKNAVHSEYQMQIKDDGWRGYMVSKQALNPEHPGHRFTIGSLDTLQGNVKADLDRWFAQNYSADQMGLVVLSNASLDDLQALVEPLFNQVPNYNIGPDYPTVPAYTDAQLPAMITSQTQKNAVRLSIAFPVPSTLPYYRTKPEQYISNMLGHEGEGSLHSLLIQRGWIESLGAGTQSFDRNTSLISANFELTQAGSNHVPEIMGLFFAHIDMLKSVEPEAWRYTEQAKVAELAFQFQERGSTVGFVYQMAPRLNEYPPEDLLAAPYLMEGFKPDLIKDLLARMTPENVLVELAMPDFQSPTVEPWFAVPFALTQGPVPVAMPDNPPLNLPAANPFLPENLSLLEPDDAPIDLAVDQPGLQLWLDTDVSFTTPRANIAIELAVPGGLISLRDASMARLFTRLVNDELTQSTYPALLAGLGYNL
;
A
#
# COMPACT_ATOMS: atom_id res chain seq x y z
N MET A 1 34.82 -0.71 -34.65
CA MET A 1 34.57 0.29 -33.60
C MET A 1 33.17 0.95 -33.67
N ASN A 2 32.49 1.03 -34.77
CA ASN A 2 31.16 1.70 -34.84
C ASN A 2 29.93 0.83 -34.52
N THR A 3 30.10 -0.44 -34.25
CA THR A 3 28.97 -1.36 -33.99
C THR A 3 28.64 -1.50 -32.49
N LEU A 4 29.59 -1.18 -31.63
CA LEU A 4 29.43 -1.32 -30.16
C LEU A 4 28.60 -0.17 -29.55
N HIS A 5 28.74 1.07 -30.03
CA HIS A 5 27.97 2.23 -29.53
C HIS A 5 26.45 2.13 -29.78
N ILE A 6 26.05 1.39 -30.81
CA ILE A 6 24.62 1.22 -31.15
C ILE A 6 23.94 0.18 -30.23
N LEU A 7 24.68 -0.77 -29.70
CA LEU A 7 24.14 -1.77 -28.75
C LEU A 7 23.87 -1.16 -27.37
N PHE A 8 24.75 -0.32 -26.84
CA PHE A 8 24.56 0.34 -25.54
C PHE A 8 23.36 1.28 -25.53
N ALA A 9 23.13 2.03 -26.58
CA ALA A 9 21.96 2.92 -26.70
C ALA A 9 20.62 2.15 -26.80
N LYS A 10 20.62 0.92 -27.33
CA LYS A 10 19.43 0.05 -27.38
C LYS A 10 19.14 -0.66 -26.05
N PHE A 11 20.16 -0.95 -25.25
CA PHE A 11 19.97 -1.56 -23.94
C PHE A 11 19.35 -0.56 -22.93
N ARG A 12 19.80 0.69 -22.93
CA ARG A 12 19.22 1.75 -22.08
C ARG A 12 17.71 1.98 -22.33
N ARG A 13 17.23 1.79 -23.57
CA ARG A 13 15.79 1.91 -23.91
C ARG A 13 14.95 0.67 -23.57
N ARG A 14 15.56 -0.51 -23.42
CA ARG A 14 14.83 -1.74 -23.07
C ARG A 14 14.76 -1.99 -21.58
N ALA A 15 15.73 -1.57 -20.80
CA ALA A 15 15.71 -1.64 -19.35
C ALA A 15 14.58 -0.76 -18.73
N LEU A 16 14.30 0.42 -19.34
CA LEU A 16 13.20 1.28 -18.90
C LEU A 16 11.79 0.73 -19.20
N THR A 17 11.66 -0.31 -20.02
CA THR A 17 10.35 -0.86 -20.40
C THR A 17 9.99 -2.14 -19.64
N LEU A 18 10.94 -2.79 -18.97
CA LEU A 18 10.67 -3.98 -18.15
C LEU A 18 10.46 -3.68 -16.65
N ALA A 19 10.86 -2.50 -16.18
CA ALA A 19 10.63 -2.07 -14.80
C ALA A 19 9.17 -1.65 -14.49
N LYS A 20 8.28 -1.70 -15.47
CA LYS A 20 6.85 -1.32 -15.30
C LYS A 20 5.91 -2.48 -14.96
N GLY A 21 6.42 -3.66 -14.66
CA GLY A 21 5.62 -4.86 -14.47
C GLY A 21 5.53 -5.46 -13.06
N ILE A 22 6.27 -4.96 -12.07
CA ILE A 22 6.33 -5.60 -10.72
C ILE A 22 6.10 -4.59 -9.58
N GLY A 23 5.42 -3.51 -9.84
CA GLY A 23 5.18 -2.43 -8.86
C GLY A 23 3.75 -2.34 -8.31
N ALA A 24 2.99 -3.43 -8.22
CA ALA A 24 1.58 -3.34 -7.85
C ALA A 24 1.14 -4.38 -6.82
N LEU A 25 1.91 -4.63 -5.76
CA LEU A 25 1.42 -5.44 -4.64
C LEU A 25 2.26 -5.22 -3.36
N LEU A 26 2.28 -3.99 -2.85
CA LEU A 26 2.62 -3.71 -1.47
C LEU A 26 2.11 -2.30 -1.14
N LEU A 27 0.86 -2.21 -0.82
CA LEU A 27 0.27 -0.98 -0.29
C LEU A 27 -0.65 -1.30 0.86
N SER A 28 -0.50 -0.50 1.81
CA SER A 28 -1.42 -0.13 2.88
C SER A 28 -1.15 -0.72 4.22
N SER A 29 -0.77 0.14 5.12
CA SER A 29 -1.43 0.31 6.44
C SER A 29 -0.51 1.02 7.41
N VAL A 30 -0.72 2.06 7.97
CA VAL A 30 -1.67 2.80 8.71
C VAL A 30 -1.83 2.46 10.19
N LEU A 31 -1.57 3.34 11.15
CA LEU A 31 -2.41 3.99 12.14
C LEU A 31 -2.11 3.86 13.64
N LEU A 32 -2.36 4.61 14.54
CA LEU A 32 -3.03 5.55 15.42
C LEU A 32 -2.49 5.70 16.84
N ALA A 33 -2.75 6.83 17.44
CA ALA A 33 -2.51 7.14 18.85
C ALA A 33 -3.79 7.53 19.58
N GLY A 34 -3.94 7.17 20.82
CA GLY A 34 -4.93 7.68 21.75
C GLY A 34 -4.27 8.21 23.02
N GLY A 35 -4.54 9.46 23.37
CA GLY A 35 -4.03 10.11 24.57
C GLY A 35 -5.06 10.11 25.71
N CYS A 36 -4.61 9.87 26.94
CA CYS A 36 -5.38 10.01 28.17
C CYS A 36 -5.45 11.47 28.64
N GLN A 37 -6.66 11.92 28.95
CA GLN A 37 -6.94 13.18 29.61
C GLN A 37 -6.68 13.10 31.11
N GLN A 38 -6.14 14.17 31.67
CA GLN A 38 -6.39 14.59 33.05
C GLN A 38 -6.82 16.06 33.04
N ASN A 39 -8.00 16.33 33.59
CA ASN A 39 -8.51 17.68 33.87
C ASN A 39 -7.88 18.26 35.13
N PRO A 40 -7.67 19.56 35.18
CA PRO A 40 -7.85 20.33 36.40
C PRO A 40 -8.88 21.46 36.25
N SER A 41 -9.48 21.72 37.38
CA SER A 41 -10.58 22.59 37.74
C SER A 41 -10.47 24.06 37.31
N ILE A 42 -11.67 24.61 37.09
CA ILE A 42 -12.06 26.00 36.79
C ILE A 42 -11.73 26.93 37.97
N ASP A 43 -11.07 28.03 37.67
CA ASP A 43 -11.17 29.27 38.44
C ASP A 43 -11.55 30.45 37.51
N GLN A 44 -12.61 31.17 37.93
CA GLN A 44 -13.12 32.34 37.22
C GLN A 44 -12.25 33.57 37.47
N ALA A 45 -11.86 34.26 36.43
CA ALA A 45 -11.45 35.66 36.50
C ALA A 45 -11.95 36.44 35.28
N THR A 46 -12.50 37.55 35.58
CA THR A 46 -13.23 38.51 34.76
C THR A 46 -12.38 39.26 33.72
N GLY A 47 -12.95 39.40 32.54
CA GLY A 47 -13.00 40.55 31.64
C GLY A 47 -11.73 41.32 31.26
N ALA A 48 -11.27 41.07 30.02
CA ALA A 48 -10.72 42.10 29.12
C ALA A 48 -11.00 41.65 27.69
N GLN A 49 -11.58 42.53 26.88
CA GLN A 49 -11.72 42.32 25.44
C GLN A 49 -10.33 42.41 24.81
N ASP A 50 -9.74 41.29 24.56
CA ASP A 50 -8.54 41.19 23.74
C ASP A 50 -8.92 40.92 22.28
N ALA A 51 -8.30 41.67 21.38
CA ALA A 51 -8.40 41.48 19.96
C ALA A 51 -8.13 40.01 19.62
N GLU A 52 -8.99 39.40 18.81
CA GLU A 52 -8.78 38.06 18.27
C GLU A 52 -7.43 38.00 17.57
N SER A 53 -6.44 37.49 18.28
CA SER A 53 -5.18 37.08 17.67
C SER A 53 -5.48 35.82 16.84
N THR A 54 -5.39 35.92 15.54
CA THR A 54 -5.40 34.77 14.64
C THR A 54 -4.41 33.73 15.21
N PRO A 55 -4.84 32.48 15.47
CA PRO A 55 -3.93 31.48 16.01
C PRO A 55 -2.71 31.35 15.07
N ALA A 56 -1.51 31.44 15.63
CA ALA A 56 -0.29 31.26 14.85
C ALA A 56 -0.33 29.85 14.21
N LEU A 57 -0.14 29.79 12.90
CA LEU A 57 -0.02 28.52 12.16
C LEU A 57 1.06 27.66 12.81
N VAL A 58 0.69 26.50 13.32
CA VAL A 58 1.65 25.52 13.84
C VAL A 58 2.31 24.86 12.64
N THR A 59 3.59 25.19 12.42
CA THR A 59 4.38 24.59 11.35
C THR A 59 5.31 23.52 11.91
N VAL A 60 5.33 22.35 11.28
CA VAL A 60 6.23 21.24 11.63
C VAL A 60 6.97 20.79 10.38
N SER A 61 8.28 20.50 10.53
CA SER A 61 9.06 19.85 9.49
C SER A 61 9.13 18.34 9.79
N PRO A 62 8.60 17.46 8.95
CA PRO A 62 8.66 16.03 9.17
C PRO A 62 10.10 15.47 9.17
N ARG A 63 10.34 14.42 9.94
CA ARG A 63 11.59 13.65 9.92
C ARG A 63 11.79 13.03 8.55
N LYS A 64 12.81 13.44 7.82
CA LYS A 64 13.13 12.95 6.46
C LYS A 64 14.42 12.12 6.43
N SER A 65 14.62 11.36 5.35
CA SER A 65 15.90 10.70 5.10
C SER A 65 17.04 11.71 5.02
N PRO A 66 18.25 11.39 5.54
CA PRO A 66 19.43 12.24 5.37
C PRO A 66 19.76 12.55 3.90
N ASN A 67 19.40 11.64 2.98
CA ASN A 67 19.65 11.78 1.55
C ASN A 67 18.50 12.47 0.79
N ASP A 68 17.43 12.85 1.48
CA ASP A 68 16.31 13.57 0.86
C ASP A 68 16.61 15.08 0.83
N THR A 69 16.81 15.62 -0.38
CA THR A 69 17.13 17.03 -0.61
C THR A 69 15.91 17.94 -0.60
N ARG A 70 14.68 17.37 -0.66
CA ARG A 70 13.42 18.13 -0.63
C ARG A 70 13.24 18.85 0.70
N GLU A 71 12.48 19.94 0.67
CA GLU A 71 12.05 20.66 1.85
C GLU A 71 10.57 20.39 2.12
N TYR A 72 10.19 20.37 3.39
CA TYR A 72 8.86 19.98 3.84
C TYR A 72 8.32 20.97 4.86
N ARG A 73 7.02 21.29 4.74
CA ARG A 73 6.29 22.09 5.71
C ARG A 73 4.91 21.50 5.92
N TYR A 74 4.68 20.94 7.10
CA TYR A 74 3.33 20.61 7.55
C TYR A 74 2.70 21.83 8.23
N LEU A 75 1.42 22.09 7.94
CA LEU A 75 0.64 23.14 8.58
C LEU A 75 -0.83 22.72 8.65
N THR A 76 -1.57 23.31 9.60
CA THR A 76 -3.02 23.20 9.70
C THR A 76 -3.60 24.57 9.40
N LEU A 77 -4.48 24.67 8.41
CA LEU A 77 -5.14 25.91 8.02
C LEU A 77 -6.15 26.37 9.10
N PRO A 78 -6.54 27.66 9.12
CA PRO A 78 -7.57 28.17 10.04
C PRO A 78 -8.88 27.37 10.01
N ASN A 79 -9.27 26.82 8.85
CA ASN A 79 -10.42 25.93 8.72
C ASN A 79 -10.12 24.46 9.12
N GLN A 80 -8.98 24.19 9.77
CA GLN A 80 -8.52 22.88 10.24
C GLN A 80 -8.11 21.87 9.16
N LEU A 81 -8.06 22.25 7.88
CA LEU A 81 -7.53 21.42 6.82
C LEU A 81 -6.02 21.18 7.06
N LYS A 82 -5.61 19.91 7.04
CA LYS A 82 -4.20 19.50 7.19
C LYS A 82 -3.48 19.64 5.86
N VAL A 83 -2.30 20.25 5.86
CA VAL A 83 -1.53 20.48 4.62
C VAL A 83 -0.09 20.04 4.78
N LEU A 84 0.44 19.33 3.80
CA LEU A 84 1.86 19.07 3.63
C LEU A 84 2.34 19.71 2.32
N LEU A 85 3.21 20.71 2.42
CA LEU A 85 3.89 21.31 1.29
C LEU A 85 5.26 20.69 1.11
N VAL A 86 5.62 20.41 -0.14
CA VAL A 86 6.89 19.80 -0.52
C VAL A 86 7.54 20.61 -1.64
N SER A 87 8.72 21.18 -1.37
CA SER A 87 9.55 21.84 -2.35
C SER A 87 10.62 20.88 -2.84
N ASP A 88 10.58 20.56 -4.13
CA ASP A 88 11.57 19.73 -4.82
C ASP A 88 12.09 20.48 -6.05
N PRO A 89 13.20 21.25 -5.93
CA PRO A 89 13.74 22.04 -7.04
C PRO A 89 14.12 21.22 -8.30
N GLU A 90 14.29 19.91 -8.15
CA GLU A 90 14.69 19.02 -9.24
C GLU A 90 13.50 18.37 -9.95
N THR A 91 12.28 18.56 -9.47
CA THR A 91 11.10 17.96 -10.12
C THR A 91 10.74 18.66 -11.41
N ASP A 92 10.45 17.87 -12.44
CA ASP A 92 9.97 18.36 -13.76
C ASP A 92 8.45 18.59 -13.78
N LYS A 93 7.72 18.04 -12.81
CA LYS A 93 6.27 18.16 -12.67
C LYS A 93 5.89 18.51 -11.24
N SER A 94 4.78 19.21 -11.11
CA SER A 94 4.08 19.40 -9.83
C SER A 94 2.96 18.37 -9.70
N ALA A 95 2.57 18.08 -8.46
CA ALA A 95 1.42 17.23 -8.17
C ALA A 95 0.70 17.68 -6.90
N ALA A 96 -0.59 17.39 -6.82
CA ALA A 96 -1.35 17.55 -5.60
C ALA A 96 -2.28 16.36 -5.37
N ALA A 97 -2.54 16.06 -4.09
CA ALA A 97 -3.55 15.10 -3.67
C ALA A 97 -4.30 15.63 -2.46
N LEU A 98 -5.62 15.41 -2.44
CA LEU A 98 -6.46 15.70 -1.28
C LEU A 98 -7.25 14.45 -0.91
N ALA A 99 -7.06 13.99 0.32
CA ALA A 99 -7.83 12.91 0.90
C ALA A 99 -8.93 13.49 1.78
N VAL A 100 -10.16 13.06 1.53
CA VAL A 100 -11.31 13.25 2.43
C VAL A 100 -11.42 11.99 3.27
N TYR A 101 -11.39 12.10 4.60
CA TYR A 101 -11.41 10.95 5.52
C TYR A 101 -12.83 10.42 5.71
N ARG A 102 -13.48 10.21 4.60
CA ARG A 102 -14.80 9.60 4.43
C ARG A 102 -14.75 8.69 3.20
N GLY A 103 -15.16 7.46 3.38
CA GLY A 103 -15.21 6.43 2.33
C GLY A 103 -16.46 5.58 2.49
N SER A 104 -16.44 4.36 1.95
CA SER A 104 -17.63 3.50 1.91
C SER A 104 -18.12 3.04 3.30
N PHE A 105 -17.32 3.10 4.37
CA PHE A 105 -17.80 2.85 5.74
C PHE A 105 -18.89 3.82 6.17
N HIS A 106 -18.88 5.02 5.64
CA HIS A 106 -19.77 6.12 6.06
C HIS A 106 -21.04 6.19 5.20
N GLU A 107 -21.18 5.36 4.17
CA GLU A 107 -22.36 5.33 3.32
C GLU A 107 -23.61 4.89 4.08
N PRO A 108 -24.79 5.44 3.75
CA PRO A 108 -26.03 4.90 4.28
C PRO A 108 -26.29 3.50 3.71
N ASP A 109 -26.86 2.61 4.50
CA ASP A 109 -27.18 1.22 4.11
C ASP A 109 -28.05 1.13 2.85
N SER A 110 -28.86 2.16 2.62
CA SER A 110 -29.75 2.25 1.46
C SER A 110 -29.07 2.65 0.16
N ARG A 111 -27.77 3.04 0.20
CA ARG A 111 -27.04 3.61 -0.95
C ARG A 111 -25.59 3.12 -1.04
N PRO A 112 -25.34 1.82 -1.15
CA PRO A 112 -24.00 1.29 -1.35
C PRO A 112 -23.37 1.83 -2.66
N GLY A 113 -22.14 2.34 -2.58
CA GLY A 113 -21.42 2.96 -3.69
C GLY A 113 -21.68 4.45 -3.86
N LEU A 114 -22.32 5.12 -2.89
CA LEU A 114 -22.60 6.57 -2.95
C LEU A 114 -21.33 7.41 -2.86
N ALA A 115 -20.36 7.00 -2.04
CA ALA A 115 -19.08 7.69 -1.91
C ALA A 115 -18.27 7.63 -3.22
N HIS A 116 -18.22 6.47 -3.84
CA HIS A 116 -17.58 6.27 -5.15
C HIS A 116 -18.33 7.04 -6.26
N PHE A 117 -19.65 7.08 -6.21
CA PHE A 117 -20.43 7.85 -7.17
C PHE A 117 -20.21 9.37 -7.01
N LEU A 118 -20.07 9.88 -5.78
CA LEU A 118 -19.68 11.27 -5.55
C LEU A 118 -18.27 11.56 -6.09
N GLU A 119 -17.34 10.62 -5.95
CA GLU A 119 -16.01 10.73 -6.51
C GLU A 119 -16.07 11.07 -8.02
N HIS A 120 -16.86 10.32 -8.81
CA HIS A 120 -17.08 10.61 -10.23
C HIS A 120 -17.70 11.99 -10.46
N MET A 121 -18.70 12.32 -9.68
CA MET A 121 -19.47 13.56 -9.87
C MET A 121 -18.67 14.84 -9.63
N LEU A 122 -17.63 14.81 -8.79
CA LEU A 122 -16.78 15.97 -8.53
C LEU A 122 -15.94 16.42 -9.74
N PHE A 123 -15.61 15.48 -10.64
CA PHE A 123 -14.86 15.81 -11.87
C PHE A 123 -15.70 16.52 -12.94
N ILE A 124 -17.03 16.54 -12.80
CA ILE A 124 -17.93 17.01 -13.86
C ILE A 124 -17.86 18.53 -14.03
N GLY A 125 -17.78 19.26 -12.92
CA GLY A 125 -17.68 20.73 -12.94
C GLY A 125 -18.01 21.36 -11.60
N THR A 126 -17.63 22.61 -11.47
CA THR A 126 -17.85 23.44 -10.28
C THR A 126 -18.58 24.73 -10.67
N GLU A 127 -19.08 25.51 -9.71
CA GLU A 127 -19.72 26.79 -10.00
C GLU A 127 -18.74 27.75 -10.69
N THR A 128 -17.49 27.75 -10.26
CA THR A 128 -16.42 28.55 -10.85
C THR A 128 -15.99 28.04 -12.23
N TYR A 129 -15.97 26.72 -12.44
CA TYR A 129 -15.59 26.07 -13.70
C TYR A 129 -16.72 25.15 -14.20
N PRO A 130 -17.83 25.73 -14.75
CA PRO A 130 -19.03 24.94 -15.03
C PRO A 130 -18.94 24.08 -16.31
N ALA A 131 -17.92 24.29 -17.14
CA ALA A 131 -17.77 23.49 -18.34
C ALA A 131 -17.37 22.05 -18.00
N VAL A 132 -18.13 21.10 -18.51
CA VAL A 132 -17.94 19.66 -18.27
C VAL A 132 -16.55 19.22 -18.67
N ASP A 133 -15.96 18.37 -17.84
CA ASP A 133 -14.61 17.81 -18.02
C ASP A 133 -13.50 18.89 -18.16
N SER A 134 -13.78 20.16 -17.81
CA SER A 134 -12.83 21.27 -17.96
C SER A 134 -11.56 21.09 -17.14
N PHE A 135 -11.64 20.44 -15.97
CA PHE A 135 -10.49 20.07 -15.16
C PHE A 135 -9.61 19.06 -15.91
N GLN A 136 -10.19 17.95 -16.35
CA GLN A 136 -9.48 16.89 -17.06
C GLN A 136 -8.83 17.41 -18.36
N GLN A 137 -9.55 18.28 -19.10
CA GLN A 137 -9.02 18.90 -20.30
C GLN A 137 -7.83 19.82 -19.99
N TYR A 138 -7.91 20.62 -18.92
CA TYR A 138 -6.81 21.49 -18.50
C TYR A 138 -5.58 20.71 -18.09
N ILE A 139 -5.75 19.68 -17.23
CA ILE A 139 -4.67 18.82 -16.78
C ILE A 139 -3.97 18.15 -17.97
N THR A 140 -4.74 17.54 -18.86
CA THR A 140 -4.19 16.85 -20.06
C THR A 140 -3.50 17.79 -21.02
N ALA A 141 -4.08 18.99 -21.28
CA ALA A 141 -3.47 20.00 -22.15
C ALA A 141 -2.11 20.50 -21.62
N ASN A 142 -1.91 20.43 -20.31
CA ASN A 142 -0.66 20.79 -19.64
C ASN A 142 0.23 19.58 -19.31
N GLY A 143 0.06 18.45 -20.01
CA GLY A 143 0.92 17.26 -19.93
C GLY A 143 0.79 16.49 -18.61
N GLY A 144 -0.33 16.66 -17.92
CA GLY A 144 -0.65 15.99 -16.68
C GLY A 144 -1.63 14.83 -16.83
N SER A 145 -1.89 14.21 -15.70
CA SER A 145 -2.92 13.19 -15.50
C SER A 145 -3.63 13.42 -14.17
N SER A 146 -4.86 12.99 -14.06
CA SER A 146 -5.61 13.01 -12.80
C SER A 146 -6.37 11.72 -12.61
N ASN A 147 -6.60 11.37 -11.36
CA ASN A 147 -7.41 10.21 -10.96
C ASN A 147 -7.92 10.41 -9.54
N ALA A 148 -8.77 9.48 -9.09
CA ALA A 148 -9.19 9.37 -7.70
C ALA A 148 -9.43 7.88 -7.35
N TYR A 149 -9.70 7.62 -6.09
CA TYR A 149 -10.20 6.33 -5.64
C TYR A 149 -10.97 6.49 -4.33
N THR A 150 -11.94 5.62 -4.12
CA THR A 150 -12.70 5.51 -2.87
C THR A 150 -12.30 4.23 -2.14
N ALA A 151 -11.73 4.38 -0.95
CA ALA A 151 -11.42 3.30 -0.02
C ALA A 151 -12.57 3.11 1.00
N LEU A 152 -12.34 2.23 1.99
CA LEU A 152 -13.32 1.99 3.05
C LEU A 152 -13.49 3.22 3.96
N ASP A 153 -12.41 3.90 4.32
CA ASP A 153 -12.36 4.97 5.30
C ASP A 153 -12.04 6.36 4.72
N HIS A 154 -11.64 6.44 3.44
CA HIS A 154 -11.33 7.72 2.77
C HIS A 154 -11.58 7.69 1.27
N THR A 155 -11.70 8.89 0.67
CA THR A 155 -11.69 9.11 -0.79
C THR A 155 -10.53 10.05 -1.11
N ASN A 156 -9.69 9.70 -2.09
CA ASN A 156 -8.47 10.43 -2.41
C ASN A 156 -8.47 10.89 -3.87
N TYR A 157 -8.32 12.18 -4.10
CA TYR A 157 -8.27 12.85 -5.40
C TYR A 157 -6.85 13.33 -5.66
N PHE A 158 -6.32 13.17 -6.87
CA PHE A 158 -4.95 13.57 -7.16
C PHE A 158 -4.70 13.86 -8.64
N PHE A 159 -3.69 14.69 -8.89
CA PHE A 159 -3.23 14.99 -10.25
C PHE A 159 -1.75 15.33 -10.27
N ASP A 160 -1.13 15.20 -11.46
CA ASP A 160 0.15 15.80 -11.80
C ASP A 160 -0.02 16.78 -12.96
N ILE A 161 0.91 17.73 -13.09
CA ILE A 161 0.86 18.76 -14.13
C ILE A 161 2.25 19.39 -14.32
N LYS A 162 2.49 20.07 -15.44
CA LYS A 162 3.68 20.92 -15.59
C LYS A 162 3.77 21.97 -14.48
N ASN A 163 4.98 22.23 -13.97
CA ASN A 163 5.21 23.22 -12.90
C ASN A 163 4.56 24.58 -13.19
N SER A 164 4.66 25.08 -14.44
CA SER A 164 4.11 26.37 -14.84
C SER A 164 2.57 26.46 -14.84
N ALA A 165 1.87 25.32 -14.77
CA ALA A 165 0.42 25.24 -14.80
C ALA A 165 -0.19 24.86 -13.43
N LEU A 166 0.65 24.74 -12.38
CA LEU A 166 0.20 24.28 -11.06
C LEU A 166 -0.85 25.22 -10.47
N ALA A 167 -0.66 26.52 -10.53
CA ALA A 167 -1.54 27.49 -9.87
C ALA A 167 -3.00 27.36 -10.34
N GLU A 168 -3.23 27.35 -11.66
CA GLU A 168 -4.57 27.16 -12.21
C GLU A 168 -5.08 25.72 -12.03
N GLY A 169 -4.18 24.72 -12.07
CA GLY A 169 -4.53 23.33 -11.77
C GLY A 169 -5.06 23.17 -10.35
N LEU A 170 -4.39 23.79 -9.36
CA LEU A 170 -4.81 23.79 -7.95
C LEU A 170 -6.11 24.57 -7.75
N ASP A 171 -6.28 25.70 -8.41
CA ASP A 171 -7.50 26.50 -8.31
C ASP A 171 -8.71 25.69 -8.77
N ARG A 172 -8.65 25.07 -9.94
CA ARG A 172 -9.69 24.16 -10.44
C ARG A 172 -9.92 22.97 -9.52
N PHE A 173 -8.87 22.42 -8.96
CA PHE A 173 -8.93 21.27 -8.04
C PHE A 173 -9.55 21.66 -6.69
N GLY A 174 -9.21 22.80 -6.13
CA GLY A 174 -9.75 23.31 -4.89
C GLY A 174 -11.28 23.50 -4.94
N HIS A 175 -11.79 23.92 -6.09
CA HIS A 175 -13.21 24.12 -6.30
C HIS A 175 -14.05 22.81 -6.28
N PHE A 176 -13.45 21.63 -6.41
CA PHE A 176 -14.13 20.35 -6.13
C PHE A 176 -14.69 20.28 -4.69
N PHE A 177 -14.00 20.94 -3.76
CA PHE A 177 -14.30 20.90 -2.33
C PHE A 177 -14.96 22.19 -1.83
N ILE A 178 -14.99 23.24 -2.66
CA ILE A 178 -15.56 24.55 -2.32
C ILE A 178 -16.99 24.68 -2.88
N ASP A 179 -17.17 24.46 -4.19
CA ASP A 179 -18.43 24.76 -4.90
C ASP A 179 -18.76 23.77 -6.03
N PRO A 180 -18.74 22.42 -5.78
CA PRO A 180 -19.07 21.46 -6.82
C PRO A 180 -20.52 21.59 -7.29
N LEU A 181 -20.74 21.54 -8.60
CA LEU A 181 -22.09 21.64 -9.18
C LEU A 181 -22.93 20.39 -8.95
N LEU A 182 -22.31 19.20 -8.88
CA LEU A 182 -23.00 17.90 -8.82
C LEU A 182 -24.18 17.86 -9.80
N SER A 183 -23.93 18.24 -11.04
CA SER A 183 -24.92 18.61 -12.06
C SER A 183 -25.93 17.50 -12.33
N PRO A 184 -27.25 17.71 -12.15
CA PRO A 184 -28.28 16.69 -12.35
C PRO A 184 -28.28 16.10 -13.77
N GLU A 185 -27.87 16.90 -14.75
CA GLU A 185 -27.79 16.53 -16.17
C GLU A 185 -26.83 15.35 -16.42
N TYR A 186 -25.78 15.23 -15.59
CA TYR A 186 -24.76 14.19 -15.77
C TYR A 186 -24.90 12.99 -14.85
N VAL A 187 -25.85 13.01 -13.92
CA VAL A 187 -26.10 11.93 -12.98
C VAL A 187 -26.30 10.58 -13.70
N GLU A 188 -27.13 10.53 -14.73
CA GLU A 188 -27.39 9.28 -15.45
C GLU A 188 -26.15 8.82 -16.26
N ARG A 189 -25.35 9.77 -16.79
CA ARG A 189 -24.09 9.43 -17.46
C ARG A 189 -23.14 8.76 -16.48
N GLU A 190 -22.93 9.33 -15.30
CA GLU A 190 -21.98 8.84 -14.31
C GLU A 190 -22.47 7.55 -13.61
N LYS A 191 -23.76 7.38 -13.39
CA LYS A 191 -24.33 6.10 -12.95
C LYS A 191 -23.98 4.96 -13.93
N ASN A 192 -24.06 5.23 -15.25
CA ASN A 192 -23.68 4.25 -16.25
C ASN A 192 -22.16 4.01 -16.30
N ALA A 193 -21.34 5.03 -16.01
CA ALA A 193 -19.89 4.89 -15.89
C ALA A 193 -19.52 3.98 -14.71
N VAL A 194 -20.03 4.25 -13.51
CA VAL A 194 -19.85 3.40 -12.31
C VAL A 194 -20.34 1.98 -12.55
N HIS A 195 -21.50 1.81 -13.19
CA HIS A 195 -22.01 0.48 -13.50
C HIS A 195 -21.13 -0.27 -14.51
N SER A 196 -20.59 0.42 -15.51
CA SER A 196 -19.67 -0.16 -16.48
C SER A 196 -18.36 -0.60 -15.81
N GLU A 197 -17.87 0.19 -14.88
CA GLU A 197 -16.70 -0.16 -14.06
C GLU A 197 -16.97 -1.41 -13.21
N TYR A 198 -18.09 -1.45 -12.51
CA TYR A 198 -18.53 -2.64 -11.77
C TYR A 198 -18.57 -3.87 -12.69
N GLN A 199 -19.13 -3.76 -13.92
CA GLN A 199 -19.18 -4.86 -14.87
C GLN A 199 -17.79 -5.34 -15.34
N MET A 200 -16.81 -4.44 -15.42
CA MET A 200 -15.42 -4.81 -15.71
C MET A 200 -14.80 -5.63 -14.58
N GLN A 201 -15.10 -5.29 -13.32
CA GLN A 201 -14.53 -5.94 -12.15
C GLN A 201 -15.11 -7.36 -11.90
N ILE A 202 -16.30 -7.69 -12.40
CA ILE A 202 -16.96 -8.99 -12.16
C ILE A 202 -16.09 -10.20 -12.57
N LYS A 203 -15.17 -10.01 -13.53
CA LYS A 203 -14.27 -11.08 -14.02
C LYS A 203 -12.89 -11.07 -13.36
N ASP A 204 -12.61 -10.11 -12.51
CA ASP A 204 -11.33 -10.04 -11.80
C ASP A 204 -11.37 -10.88 -10.52
N ASP A 205 -10.43 -11.82 -10.39
CA ASP A 205 -10.39 -12.74 -9.25
C ASP A 205 -10.05 -12.05 -7.93
N GLY A 206 -9.38 -10.90 -7.96
CA GLY A 206 -9.11 -10.09 -6.77
C GLY A 206 -10.40 -9.50 -6.21
N TRP A 207 -11.20 -8.83 -7.07
CA TRP A 207 -12.49 -8.28 -6.69
C TRP A 207 -13.49 -9.38 -6.28
N ARG A 208 -13.51 -10.51 -7.00
CA ARG A 208 -14.35 -11.67 -6.68
C ARG A 208 -14.04 -12.20 -5.27
N GLY A 209 -12.76 -12.42 -4.98
CA GLY A 209 -12.30 -12.84 -3.66
C GLY A 209 -12.65 -11.82 -2.57
N TYR A 210 -12.39 -10.53 -2.82
CA TYR A 210 -12.73 -9.44 -1.90
C TYR A 210 -14.23 -9.37 -1.57
N MET A 211 -15.10 -9.57 -2.55
CA MET A 211 -16.55 -9.57 -2.30
C MET A 211 -17.03 -10.83 -1.56
N VAL A 212 -16.37 -11.94 -1.77
CA VAL A 212 -16.64 -13.18 -1.02
C VAL A 212 -16.12 -13.08 0.41
N SER A 213 -14.93 -12.49 0.65
CA SER A 213 -14.38 -12.34 2.01
C SER A 213 -15.29 -11.50 2.91
N LYS A 214 -16.00 -10.52 2.35
CA LYS A 214 -17.00 -9.72 3.08
C LYS A 214 -18.14 -10.55 3.67
N GLN A 215 -18.42 -11.74 3.14
CA GLN A 215 -19.46 -12.62 3.67
C GLN A 215 -19.11 -13.24 5.04
N ALA A 216 -17.83 -13.20 5.43
CA ALA A 216 -17.37 -13.61 6.76
C ALA A 216 -17.38 -12.49 7.79
N LEU A 217 -17.60 -11.24 7.38
CA LEU A 217 -17.66 -10.11 8.31
C LEU A 217 -18.94 -10.15 9.16
N ASN A 218 -18.90 -9.50 10.30
CA ASN A 218 -20.10 -9.18 11.06
C ASN A 218 -21.08 -8.37 10.16
N PRO A 219 -22.31 -8.85 9.93
CA PRO A 219 -23.28 -8.16 9.05
C PRO A 219 -23.63 -6.73 9.50
N GLU A 220 -23.43 -6.41 10.79
CA GLU A 220 -23.66 -5.06 11.31
C GLU A 220 -22.46 -4.12 11.05
N HIS A 221 -21.30 -4.68 10.67
CA HIS A 221 -20.13 -3.87 10.36
C HIS A 221 -20.24 -3.26 8.95
N PRO A 222 -20.00 -1.95 8.76
CA PRO A 222 -20.16 -1.29 7.45
C PRO A 222 -19.26 -1.88 6.34
N GLY A 223 -18.17 -2.56 6.70
CA GLY A 223 -17.31 -3.28 5.75
C GLY A 223 -18.00 -4.41 4.99
N HIS A 224 -19.14 -4.91 5.49
CA HIS A 224 -19.91 -5.96 4.82
C HIS A 224 -20.60 -5.48 3.53
N ARG A 225 -20.80 -4.18 3.36
CA ARG A 225 -21.55 -3.61 2.24
C ARG A 225 -20.82 -3.73 0.91
N PHE A 226 -21.60 -3.73 -0.18
CA PHE A 226 -21.09 -3.51 -1.54
C PHE A 226 -20.55 -2.07 -1.65
N THR A 227 -19.44 -1.85 -2.36
CA THR A 227 -18.71 -0.57 -2.31
C THR A 227 -18.55 0.12 -3.66
N ILE A 228 -18.72 -0.59 -4.78
CA ILE A 228 -18.49 0.00 -6.11
C ILE A 228 -19.69 0.87 -6.52
N GLY A 229 -20.89 0.40 -6.28
CA GLY A 229 -22.10 0.98 -6.84
C GLY A 229 -22.54 0.30 -8.14
N SER A 230 -23.83 0.37 -8.41
CA SER A 230 -24.45 -0.17 -9.63
C SER A 230 -25.72 0.61 -9.98
N LEU A 231 -26.30 0.34 -11.16
CA LEU A 231 -27.61 0.92 -11.51
C LEU A 231 -28.70 0.55 -10.50
N ASP A 232 -28.59 -0.62 -9.83
CA ASP A 232 -29.55 -1.06 -8.82
C ASP A 232 -29.39 -0.31 -7.48
N THR A 233 -28.13 -0.04 -7.04
CA THR A 233 -27.90 0.67 -5.78
C THR A 233 -28.05 2.18 -5.89
N LEU A 234 -27.84 2.74 -7.09
CA LEU A 234 -27.88 4.17 -7.39
C LEU A 234 -29.18 4.60 -8.10
N GLN A 235 -30.25 3.82 -7.98
CA GLN A 235 -31.55 4.15 -8.60
C GLN A 235 -32.30 5.29 -7.88
N GLY A 236 -33.31 5.87 -8.56
CA GLY A 236 -34.18 6.90 -7.99
C GLY A 236 -33.48 8.27 -7.87
N ASN A 237 -33.85 9.08 -6.88
CA ASN A 237 -33.33 10.44 -6.71
C ASN A 237 -31.98 10.47 -5.99
N VAL A 238 -30.96 9.90 -6.63
CA VAL A 238 -29.59 9.84 -6.07
C VAL A 238 -28.94 11.22 -5.94
N LYS A 239 -29.37 12.22 -6.75
CA LYS A 239 -28.84 13.59 -6.66
C LYS A 239 -29.06 14.21 -5.28
N ALA A 240 -30.25 14.06 -4.72
CA ALA A 240 -30.54 14.55 -3.38
C ALA A 240 -29.72 13.84 -2.29
N ASP A 241 -29.39 12.57 -2.52
CA ASP A 241 -28.51 11.81 -1.62
C ASP A 241 -27.05 12.27 -1.74
N LEU A 242 -26.58 12.57 -2.96
CA LEU A 242 -25.25 13.17 -3.19
C LEU A 242 -25.09 14.53 -2.50
N ASP A 243 -26.06 15.43 -2.69
CA ASP A 243 -26.02 16.75 -2.06
C ASP A 243 -25.94 16.64 -0.53
N ARG A 244 -26.76 15.76 0.03
CA ARG A 244 -26.75 15.50 1.47
C ARG A 244 -25.44 14.89 1.92
N TRP A 245 -24.93 13.90 1.17
CA TRP A 245 -23.66 13.23 1.47
C TRP A 245 -22.49 14.21 1.46
N PHE A 246 -22.37 15.03 0.41
CA PHE A 246 -21.33 16.06 0.31
C PHE A 246 -21.41 17.03 1.49
N ALA A 247 -22.58 17.61 1.75
CA ALA A 247 -22.78 18.56 2.84
C ALA A 247 -22.50 17.99 4.25
N GLN A 248 -22.67 16.69 4.44
CA GLN A 248 -22.48 16.05 5.74
C GLN A 248 -21.06 15.51 5.96
N ASN A 249 -20.31 15.22 4.88
CA ASN A 249 -19.06 14.47 4.97
C ASN A 249 -17.85 15.22 4.44
N TYR A 250 -18.03 16.24 3.57
CA TYR A 250 -16.93 17.01 3.00
C TYR A 250 -16.70 18.26 3.82
N SER A 251 -15.88 18.14 4.84
CA SER A 251 -15.55 19.18 5.81
C SER A 251 -14.04 19.28 5.96
N ALA A 252 -13.51 20.50 5.98
CA ALA A 252 -12.08 20.78 6.01
C ALA A 252 -11.34 20.09 7.17
N ASP A 253 -11.99 19.93 8.34
CA ASP A 253 -11.44 19.23 9.51
C ASP A 253 -11.24 17.71 9.27
N GLN A 254 -11.84 17.18 8.20
CA GLN A 254 -11.72 15.78 7.77
C GLN A 254 -10.99 15.67 6.42
N MET A 255 -10.07 16.59 6.12
CA MET A 255 -9.33 16.61 4.86
C MET A 255 -7.82 16.77 5.08
N GLY A 256 -7.05 16.21 4.16
CA GLY A 256 -5.59 16.35 4.11
C GLY A 256 -5.10 16.59 2.69
N LEU A 257 -4.43 17.71 2.47
CA LEU A 257 -3.87 18.14 1.20
C LEU A 257 -2.35 17.96 1.20
N VAL A 258 -1.80 17.43 0.13
CA VAL A 258 -0.37 17.38 -0.14
C VAL A 258 -0.10 18.05 -1.48
N VAL A 259 0.83 19.00 -1.51
CA VAL A 259 1.27 19.67 -2.75
C VAL A 259 2.78 19.57 -2.88
N LEU A 260 3.26 19.05 -4.01
CA LEU A 260 4.66 18.94 -4.35
C LEU A 260 4.96 19.72 -5.64
N SER A 261 5.98 20.57 -5.62
CA SER A 261 6.39 21.36 -6.77
C SER A 261 7.87 21.76 -6.67
N ASN A 262 8.40 22.33 -7.75
CA ASN A 262 9.71 22.99 -7.73
C ASN A 262 9.70 24.42 -7.17
N ALA A 263 8.54 24.95 -6.79
CA ALA A 263 8.40 26.23 -6.12
C ALA A 263 8.88 26.16 -4.67
N SER A 264 9.24 27.32 -4.09
CA SER A 264 9.61 27.40 -2.67
C SER A 264 8.42 27.07 -1.76
N LEU A 265 8.68 26.66 -0.52
CA LEU A 265 7.62 26.42 0.46
C LEU A 265 6.76 27.66 0.73
N ASP A 266 7.35 28.86 0.68
CA ASP A 266 6.63 30.12 0.88
C ASP A 266 5.69 30.43 -0.31
N ASP A 267 6.15 30.20 -1.55
CA ASP A 267 5.31 30.36 -2.74
C ASP A 267 4.16 29.34 -2.74
N LEU A 268 4.44 28.09 -2.36
CA LEU A 268 3.41 27.06 -2.23
C LEU A 268 2.39 27.40 -1.15
N GLN A 269 2.81 27.90 -0.01
CA GLN A 269 1.90 28.32 1.05
C GLN A 269 1.05 29.51 0.61
N ALA A 270 1.64 30.52 -0.05
CA ALA A 270 0.92 31.67 -0.58
C ALA A 270 -0.13 31.28 -1.65
N LEU A 271 0.09 30.19 -2.36
CA LEU A 271 -0.86 29.65 -3.35
C LEU A 271 -1.98 28.85 -2.68
N VAL A 272 -1.64 27.97 -1.73
CA VAL A 272 -2.55 27.00 -1.12
C VAL A 272 -3.46 27.61 -0.08
N GLU A 273 -2.93 28.45 0.80
CA GLU A 273 -3.64 28.96 1.98
C GLU A 273 -4.90 29.76 1.63
N PRO A 274 -4.87 30.77 0.74
CA PRO A 274 -6.06 31.56 0.42
C PRO A 274 -7.15 30.75 -0.32
N LEU A 275 -6.75 29.73 -1.07
CA LEU A 275 -7.67 28.87 -1.82
C LEU A 275 -8.34 27.85 -0.89
N PHE A 276 -7.55 27.00 -0.25
CA PHE A 276 -8.09 25.88 0.54
C PHE A 276 -8.69 26.31 1.88
N ASN A 277 -8.41 27.53 2.36
CA ASN A 277 -9.10 28.08 3.51
C ASN A 277 -10.58 28.43 3.21
N GLN A 278 -11.00 28.43 1.94
CA GLN A 278 -12.38 28.58 1.53
C GLN A 278 -13.19 27.27 1.65
N VAL A 279 -12.54 26.12 1.77
CA VAL A 279 -13.22 24.83 1.98
C VAL A 279 -14.01 24.91 3.30
N PRO A 280 -15.32 24.63 3.27
CA PRO A 280 -16.15 24.74 4.48
C PRO A 280 -15.68 23.79 5.58
N ASN A 281 -15.70 24.27 6.82
CA ASN A 281 -15.50 23.46 8.00
C ASN A 281 -16.79 23.39 8.82
N TYR A 282 -17.33 22.20 8.96
CA TYR A 282 -18.55 21.93 9.72
C TYR A 282 -18.26 21.31 11.09
N ASN A 283 -16.98 21.11 11.46
CA ASN A 283 -16.51 20.47 12.70
C ASN A 283 -17.17 19.10 12.93
N ILE A 284 -17.21 18.27 11.90
CA ILE A 284 -17.85 16.95 11.96
C ILE A 284 -17.03 15.92 12.74
N GLY A 285 -15.72 16.15 12.90
CA GLY A 285 -14.82 15.26 13.61
C GLY A 285 -14.59 13.89 12.90
N PRO A 286 -13.72 13.04 13.45
CA PRO A 286 -13.50 11.70 12.94
C PRO A 286 -14.71 10.81 13.20
N ASP A 287 -14.99 9.92 12.25
CA ASP A 287 -16.04 8.91 12.36
C ASP A 287 -15.44 7.55 11.95
N TYR A 288 -15.56 6.56 12.82
CA TYR A 288 -15.01 5.23 12.60
C TYR A 288 -16.01 4.16 13.03
N PRO A 289 -16.03 3.00 12.37
CA PRO A 289 -16.87 1.88 12.79
C PRO A 289 -16.65 1.53 14.26
N THR A 290 -17.72 1.46 15.04
CA THR A 290 -17.68 1.05 16.44
C THR A 290 -18.07 -0.40 16.64
N VAL A 291 -18.73 -0.99 15.64
CA VAL A 291 -19.09 -2.41 15.62
C VAL A 291 -17.86 -3.21 15.20
N PRO A 292 -17.49 -4.31 15.91
CA PRO A 292 -16.34 -5.11 15.53
C PRO A 292 -16.56 -5.82 14.18
N ALA A 293 -15.51 -5.85 13.37
CA ALA A 293 -15.53 -6.50 12.05
C ALA A 293 -15.74 -8.02 12.16
N TYR A 294 -15.21 -8.63 13.20
CA TYR A 294 -15.35 -10.05 13.52
C TYR A 294 -15.69 -10.22 15.00
N THR A 295 -16.50 -11.24 15.30
CA THR A 295 -16.84 -11.67 16.65
C THR A 295 -16.73 -13.21 16.72
N ASP A 296 -16.93 -13.78 17.90
CA ASP A 296 -16.98 -15.25 18.08
C ASP A 296 -18.12 -15.91 17.26
N ALA A 297 -19.08 -15.13 16.77
CA ALA A 297 -20.12 -15.62 15.87
C ALA A 297 -19.64 -15.79 14.41
N GLN A 298 -18.59 -15.07 14.02
CA GLN A 298 -18.03 -15.15 12.66
C GLN A 298 -16.84 -16.12 12.60
N LEU A 299 -16.10 -16.31 13.69
CA LEU A 299 -14.86 -17.08 13.72
C LEU A 299 -14.95 -18.28 14.69
N PRO A 300 -14.21 -19.36 14.45
CA PRO A 300 -13.41 -19.61 13.25
C PRO A 300 -14.29 -19.88 12.03
N ALA A 301 -13.77 -19.59 10.83
CA ALA A 301 -14.50 -19.78 9.59
C ALA A 301 -13.60 -20.20 8.42
N MET A 302 -14.18 -20.95 7.51
CA MET A 302 -13.58 -21.27 6.21
C MET A 302 -14.51 -20.88 5.08
N ILE A 303 -13.99 -20.08 4.14
CA ILE A 303 -14.62 -19.75 2.88
C ILE A 303 -13.95 -20.54 1.77
N THR A 304 -14.76 -21.22 0.94
CA THR A 304 -14.29 -21.78 -0.34
C THR A 304 -15.00 -21.07 -1.46
N SER A 305 -14.27 -20.61 -2.48
CA SER A 305 -14.84 -19.83 -3.59
C SER A 305 -14.27 -20.22 -4.95
N GLN A 306 -15.01 -19.86 -6.01
CA GLN A 306 -14.60 -20.11 -7.38
C GLN A 306 -13.74 -18.96 -7.94
N THR A 307 -12.59 -19.31 -8.56
CA THR A 307 -11.78 -18.41 -9.38
C THR A 307 -12.09 -18.54 -10.87
N GLN A 308 -11.78 -17.50 -11.65
CA GLN A 308 -11.83 -17.50 -13.11
C GLN A 308 -10.53 -18.05 -13.72
N LYS A 309 -9.41 -17.77 -13.08
CA LYS A 309 -8.09 -18.25 -13.50
C LYS A 309 -7.82 -19.64 -12.95
N ASN A 310 -6.98 -20.39 -13.66
CA ASN A 310 -6.53 -21.72 -13.20
C ASN A 310 -5.43 -21.56 -12.14
N ALA A 311 -5.79 -20.97 -10.99
CA ALA A 311 -4.91 -20.78 -9.84
C ALA A 311 -5.66 -21.17 -8.56
N VAL A 312 -4.99 -21.87 -7.66
CA VAL A 312 -5.53 -22.23 -6.35
C VAL A 312 -4.81 -21.37 -5.30
N ARG A 313 -5.58 -20.63 -4.50
CA ARG A 313 -5.06 -19.75 -3.46
C ARG A 313 -5.64 -20.12 -2.10
N LEU A 314 -4.78 -20.17 -1.12
CA LEU A 314 -5.13 -20.33 0.29
C LEU A 314 -4.67 -19.10 1.05
N SER A 315 -5.59 -18.42 1.74
CA SER A 315 -5.29 -17.36 2.69
C SER A 315 -5.67 -17.81 4.08
N ILE A 316 -4.79 -17.58 5.06
CA ILE A 316 -5.02 -17.85 6.49
C ILE A 316 -4.82 -16.54 7.21
N ALA A 317 -5.88 -15.96 7.77
CA ALA A 317 -5.87 -14.65 8.39
C ALA A 317 -6.36 -14.70 9.84
N PHE A 318 -5.74 -13.90 10.70
CA PHE A 318 -6.12 -13.73 12.10
C PHE A 318 -6.49 -12.30 12.36
N PRO A 319 -7.76 -12.00 12.66
CA PRO A 319 -8.14 -10.70 13.19
C PRO A 319 -7.51 -10.49 14.56
N VAL A 320 -6.83 -9.36 14.71
CA VAL A 320 -6.18 -8.91 15.93
C VAL A 320 -6.56 -7.46 16.21
N PRO A 321 -6.44 -6.95 17.44
CA PRO A 321 -6.55 -5.52 17.69
C PRO A 321 -5.61 -4.73 16.79
N SER A 322 -6.04 -3.53 16.41
CA SER A 322 -5.24 -2.66 15.53
C SER A 322 -3.80 -2.54 15.99
N THR A 323 -2.86 -2.84 15.10
CA THR A 323 -1.41 -2.72 15.35
C THR A 323 -0.89 -1.31 15.20
N LEU A 324 -1.68 -0.44 14.79
CA LEU A 324 -1.56 0.94 14.46
C LEU A 324 -1.04 1.85 15.59
N PRO A 325 -1.46 1.69 16.85
CA PRO A 325 -0.84 2.39 17.96
C PRO A 325 0.64 2.04 18.15
N TYR A 326 1.08 0.96 17.53
CA TYR A 326 2.44 0.41 17.64
C TYR A 326 3.31 0.67 16.41
N TYR A 327 2.93 1.62 15.51
CA TYR A 327 3.63 1.89 14.26
C TYR A 327 5.13 2.18 14.41
N ARG A 328 5.57 2.64 15.57
CA ARG A 328 7.01 2.86 15.87
C ARG A 328 7.74 1.57 16.23
N THR A 329 7.05 0.58 16.81
CA THR A 329 7.67 -0.65 17.31
C THR A 329 7.39 -1.88 16.46
N LYS A 330 6.30 -1.86 15.70
CA LYS A 330 5.87 -2.89 14.71
C LYS A 330 6.04 -4.34 15.17
N PRO A 331 5.40 -4.75 16.27
CA PRO A 331 5.46 -6.14 16.73
C PRO A 331 4.93 -7.14 15.70
N GLU A 332 3.95 -6.73 14.89
CA GLU A 332 3.38 -7.51 13.78
C GLU A 332 4.39 -7.76 12.65
N GLN A 333 5.31 -6.82 12.41
CA GLN A 333 6.34 -6.98 11.38
C GLN A 333 7.33 -8.10 11.76
N TYR A 334 7.66 -8.22 13.05
CA TYR A 334 8.46 -9.34 13.55
C TYR A 334 7.81 -10.68 13.23
N ILE A 335 6.50 -10.81 13.50
CA ILE A 335 5.74 -12.04 13.24
C ILE A 335 5.67 -12.32 11.73
N SER A 336 5.28 -11.32 10.94
CA SER A 336 5.13 -11.46 9.49
C SER A 336 6.45 -11.87 8.82
N ASN A 337 7.58 -11.32 9.28
CA ASN A 337 8.90 -11.70 8.78
C ASN A 337 9.23 -13.17 9.09
N MET A 338 8.90 -13.67 10.28
CA MET A 338 9.12 -15.07 10.63
C MET A 338 8.24 -16.01 9.81
N LEU A 339 6.95 -15.67 9.65
CA LEU A 339 5.99 -16.50 8.91
C LEU A 339 6.27 -16.56 7.42
N GLY A 340 6.69 -15.44 6.83
CA GLY A 340 6.96 -15.32 5.40
C GLY A 340 8.43 -15.60 5.01
N HIS A 341 9.27 -16.07 5.94
CA HIS A 341 10.68 -16.33 5.65
C HIS A 341 10.87 -17.49 4.66
N GLU A 342 11.75 -17.32 3.64
CA GLU A 342 11.95 -18.30 2.57
C GLU A 342 13.24 -19.12 2.70
N GLY A 343 14.10 -18.78 3.67
CA GLY A 343 15.37 -19.45 3.90
C GLY A 343 15.24 -20.90 4.39
N GLU A 344 16.37 -21.55 4.59
CA GLU A 344 16.46 -22.95 5.03
C GLU A 344 15.69 -23.20 6.34
N GLY A 345 14.93 -24.29 6.40
CA GLY A 345 14.13 -24.67 7.57
C GLY A 345 12.83 -23.87 7.74
N SER A 346 12.52 -22.92 6.88
CA SER A 346 11.26 -22.18 6.90
C SER A 346 10.07 -23.02 6.43
N LEU A 347 8.88 -22.55 6.73
CA LEU A 347 7.63 -23.15 6.22
C LEU A 347 7.59 -23.09 4.68
N HIS A 348 7.98 -21.97 4.09
CA HIS A 348 8.05 -21.80 2.64
C HIS A 348 8.95 -22.89 2.01
N SER A 349 10.19 -23.00 2.49
CA SER A 349 11.15 -24.01 1.98
C SER A 349 10.60 -25.44 2.09
N LEU A 350 10.01 -25.80 3.22
CA LEU A 350 9.42 -27.13 3.43
C LEU A 350 8.27 -27.41 2.45
N LEU A 351 7.39 -26.44 2.21
CA LEU A 351 6.23 -26.61 1.33
C LEU A 351 6.65 -26.62 -0.16
N ILE A 352 7.63 -25.83 -0.57
CA ILE A 352 8.26 -25.90 -1.90
C ILE A 352 8.89 -27.28 -2.15
N GLN A 353 9.66 -27.80 -1.19
CA GLN A 353 10.28 -29.13 -1.30
C GLN A 353 9.25 -30.28 -1.44
N ARG A 354 8.07 -30.11 -0.83
CA ARG A 354 6.96 -31.05 -1.00
C ARG A 354 6.20 -30.88 -2.32
N GLY A 355 6.49 -29.80 -3.06
CA GLY A 355 5.78 -29.47 -4.29
C GLY A 355 4.34 -29.03 -4.05
N TRP A 356 4.02 -28.47 -2.89
CA TRP A 356 2.65 -28.11 -2.52
C TRP A 356 2.31 -26.64 -2.76
N ILE A 357 3.31 -25.77 -2.79
CA ILE A 357 3.13 -24.34 -3.07
C ILE A 357 4.04 -23.87 -4.20
N GLU A 358 3.64 -22.79 -4.84
CA GLU A 358 4.45 -21.99 -5.76
C GLU A 358 5.03 -20.76 -5.03
N SER A 359 4.30 -20.23 -4.04
CA SER A 359 4.75 -19.10 -3.23
C SER A 359 4.03 -19.04 -1.88
N LEU A 360 4.67 -18.36 -0.92
CA LEU A 360 4.12 -17.99 0.38
C LEU A 360 4.51 -16.54 0.69
N GLY A 361 3.53 -15.70 1.00
CA GLY A 361 3.76 -14.36 1.54
C GLY A 361 3.03 -14.19 2.86
N ALA A 362 3.63 -13.50 3.83
CA ALA A 362 2.98 -13.15 5.08
C ALA A 362 3.07 -11.64 5.33
N GLY A 363 2.03 -11.09 5.96
CA GLY A 363 1.96 -9.65 6.21
C GLY A 363 0.84 -9.29 7.17
N THR A 364 0.79 -8.01 7.52
CA THR A 364 -0.27 -7.45 8.33
C THR A 364 -0.95 -6.33 7.54
N GLN A 365 -2.27 -6.34 7.52
CA GLN A 365 -3.09 -5.30 6.90
C GLN A 365 -4.03 -4.70 7.95
N SER A 366 -4.14 -3.38 7.98
CA SER A 366 -5.22 -2.72 8.72
C SER A 366 -6.54 -2.95 7.97
N PHE A 367 -7.56 -3.37 8.67
CA PHE A 367 -8.90 -3.50 8.11
C PHE A 367 -9.74 -2.26 8.44
N ASP A 368 -9.72 -1.86 9.70
CA ASP A 368 -10.29 -0.60 10.20
C ASP A 368 -9.44 -0.05 11.36
N ARG A 369 -9.94 0.98 12.05
CA ARG A 369 -9.23 1.60 13.19
C ARG A 369 -9.08 0.69 14.42
N ASN A 370 -9.84 -0.38 14.51
CA ASN A 370 -9.88 -1.28 15.64
C ASN A 370 -9.28 -2.65 15.33
N THR A 371 -9.20 -3.02 14.04
CA THR A 371 -8.87 -4.36 13.59
C THR A 371 -7.71 -4.36 12.58
N SER A 372 -6.70 -5.16 12.82
CA SER A 372 -5.69 -5.57 11.84
C SER A 372 -5.84 -7.06 11.53
N LEU A 373 -5.43 -7.46 10.33
CA LEU A 373 -5.38 -8.86 9.89
C LEU A 373 -3.92 -9.27 9.71
N ILE A 374 -3.43 -10.22 10.53
CA ILE A 374 -2.15 -10.89 10.27
C ILE A 374 -2.45 -12.08 9.39
N SER A 375 -1.89 -12.13 8.18
CA SER A 375 -2.21 -13.17 7.20
C SER A 375 -1.00 -13.82 6.58
N ALA A 376 -1.18 -15.08 6.16
CA ALA A 376 -0.29 -15.81 5.27
C ALA A 376 -1.09 -16.24 4.03
N ASN A 377 -0.52 -15.97 2.85
CA ASN A 377 -1.13 -16.22 1.55
C ASN A 377 -0.25 -17.19 0.76
N PHE A 378 -0.87 -18.26 0.27
CA PHE A 378 -0.21 -19.33 -0.46
C PHE A 378 -0.77 -19.42 -1.88
N GLU A 379 0.09 -19.45 -2.89
CA GLU A 379 -0.27 -19.99 -4.18
C GLU A 379 0.02 -21.50 -4.19
N LEU A 380 -1.05 -22.31 -4.33
CA LEU A 380 -0.94 -23.75 -4.24
C LEU A 380 -0.71 -24.36 -5.63
N THR A 381 0.13 -25.39 -5.66
CA THR A 381 0.19 -26.28 -6.84
C THR A 381 -1.06 -27.15 -6.91
N GLN A 382 -1.26 -27.85 -8.05
CA GLN A 382 -2.33 -28.86 -8.16
C GLN A 382 -2.16 -30.00 -7.13
N ALA A 383 -0.93 -30.33 -6.74
CA ALA A 383 -0.70 -31.29 -5.66
C ALA A 383 -1.08 -30.69 -4.31
N GLY A 384 -0.68 -29.46 -4.05
CA GLY A 384 -0.96 -28.75 -2.79
C GLY A 384 -2.46 -28.56 -2.53
N SER A 385 -3.27 -28.38 -3.56
CA SER A 385 -4.72 -28.26 -3.40
C SER A 385 -5.38 -29.48 -2.74
N ASN A 386 -4.75 -30.64 -2.80
CA ASN A 386 -5.20 -31.86 -2.12
C ASN A 386 -4.66 -32.02 -0.69
N HIS A 387 -3.79 -31.09 -0.24
CA HIS A 387 -3.10 -31.15 1.04
C HIS A 387 -3.36 -29.91 1.92
N VAL A 388 -4.50 -29.22 1.69
CA VAL A 388 -4.85 -28.02 2.47
C VAL A 388 -4.86 -28.27 3.98
N PRO A 389 -5.44 -29.36 4.52
CA PRO A 389 -5.39 -29.61 5.97
C PRO A 389 -3.97 -29.80 6.52
N GLU A 390 -3.08 -30.43 5.75
CA GLU A 390 -1.68 -30.64 6.12
C GLU A 390 -0.87 -29.33 6.04
N ILE A 391 -1.13 -28.48 5.03
CA ILE A 391 -0.52 -27.15 4.92
C ILE A 391 -0.92 -26.31 6.13
N MET A 392 -2.20 -26.31 6.48
CA MET A 392 -2.70 -25.63 7.68
C MET A 392 -2.07 -26.19 8.96
N GLY A 393 -1.94 -27.52 9.06
CA GLY A 393 -1.28 -28.15 10.20
C GLY A 393 0.18 -27.70 10.36
N LEU A 394 0.93 -27.65 9.26
CA LEU A 394 2.32 -27.15 9.26
C LEU A 394 2.40 -25.66 9.61
N PHE A 395 1.46 -24.87 9.13
CA PHE A 395 1.37 -23.45 9.47
C PHE A 395 1.11 -23.22 10.95
N PHE A 396 0.15 -23.93 11.55
CA PHE A 396 -0.10 -23.87 13.00
C PHE A 396 1.08 -24.41 13.82
N ALA A 397 1.74 -25.48 13.35
CA ALA A 397 2.96 -25.97 13.99
C ALA A 397 4.09 -24.92 13.97
N HIS A 398 4.19 -24.12 12.91
CA HIS A 398 5.13 -22.99 12.84
C HIS A 398 4.75 -21.89 13.85
N ILE A 399 3.47 -21.54 13.96
CA ILE A 399 2.99 -20.57 14.97
C ILE A 399 3.28 -21.09 16.38
N ASP A 400 3.04 -22.37 16.65
CA ASP A 400 3.30 -22.98 17.97
C ASP A 400 4.80 -22.99 18.28
N MET A 401 5.67 -23.21 17.29
CA MET A 401 7.11 -23.03 17.44
C MET A 401 7.46 -21.59 17.84
N LEU A 402 6.87 -20.58 17.17
CA LEU A 402 7.07 -19.16 17.52
C LEU A 402 6.59 -18.83 18.93
N LYS A 403 5.48 -19.43 19.39
CA LYS A 403 4.96 -19.28 20.76
C LYS A 403 5.83 -19.97 21.81
N SER A 404 6.54 -21.03 21.44
CA SER A 404 7.36 -21.84 22.37
C SER A 404 8.70 -21.18 22.71
N VAL A 405 9.12 -20.16 21.99
CA VAL A 405 10.38 -19.44 22.17
C VAL A 405 10.14 -17.99 22.58
N GLU A 406 11.07 -17.43 23.38
CA GLU A 406 11.03 -16.00 23.66
C GLU A 406 11.40 -15.23 22.39
N PRO A 407 10.66 -14.13 22.04
CA PRO A 407 11.07 -13.26 20.96
C PRO A 407 12.48 -12.70 21.18
N GLU A 408 13.33 -12.79 20.16
CA GLU A 408 14.75 -12.45 20.26
C GLU A 408 15.03 -11.03 19.76
N ALA A 409 15.67 -10.22 20.58
CA ALA A 409 15.97 -8.82 20.29
C ALA A 409 16.87 -8.64 19.04
N TRP A 410 17.78 -9.57 18.78
CA TRP A 410 18.68 -9.48 17.63
C TRP A 410 17.92 -9.61 16.29
N ARG A 411 16.89 -10.47 16.22
CA ARG A 411 16.04 -10.61 15.02
C ARG A 411 15.27 -9.34 14.73
N TYR A 412 14.77 -8.70 15.78
CA TYR A 412 14.13 -7.39 15.67
C TYR A 412 15.13 -6.33 15.18
N THR A 413 16.35 -6.33 15.72
CA THR A 413 17.41 -5.39 15.36
C THR A 413 17.83 -5.52 13.89
N GLU A 414 17.90 -6.74 13.36
CA GLU A 414 18.17 -6.97 11.94
C GLU A 414 17.08 -6.38 11.04
N GLN A 415 15.81 -6.62 11.38
CA GLN A 415 14.69 -6.04 10.63
C GLN A 415 14.68 -4.50 10.72
N ALA A 416 14.95 -3.95 11.91
CA ALA A 416 15.06 -2.52 12.12
C ALA A 416 16.20 -1.92 11.27
N LYS A 417 17.34 -2.63 11.15
CA LYS A 417 18.46 -2.20 10.31
C LYS A 417 18.09 -2.17 8.83
N VAL A 418 17.39 -3.18 8.34
CA VAL A 418 16.89 -3.21 6.95
C VAL A 418 15.91 -2.06 6.70
N ALA A 419 15.00 -1.80 7.64
CA ALA A 419 14.04 -0.71 7.53
C ALA A 419 14.73 0.68 7.56
N GLU A 420 15.74 0.85 8.41
CA GLU A 420 16.58 2.07 8.46
C GLU A 420 17.30 2.31 7.12
N LEU A 421 17.90 1.27 6.54
CA LEU A 421 18.56 1.34 5.24
C LEU A 421 17.58 1.70 4.13
N ALA A 422 16.39 1.10 4.15
CA ALA A 422 15.34 1.41 3.19
C ALA A 422 14.86 2.86 3.31
N PHE A 423 14.79 3.42 4.52
CA PHE A 423 14.48 4.83 4.74
C PHE A 423 15.61 5.76 4.27
N GLN A 424 16.85 5.41 4.62
CA GLN A 424 18.02 6.24 4.27
C GLN A 424 18.25 6.32 2.76
N PHE A 425 18.10 5.20 2.06
CA PHE A 425 18.42 5.05 0.64
C PHE A 425 17.18 4.84 -0.24
N GLN A 426 16.03 5.36 0.20
CA GLN A 426 14.81 5.29 -0.60
C GLN A 426 14.98 6.03 -1.94
N GLU A 427 14.53 5.42 -3.01
CA GLU A 427 14.52 6.05 -4.32
C GLU A 427 13.37 7.05 -4.43
N ARG A 428 13.59 8.13 -5.18
CA ARG A 428 12.52 9.06 -5.52
C ARG A 428 11.52 8.37 -6.46
N GLY A 429 10.31 8.19 -5.97
CA GLY A 429 9.19 7.74 -6.79
C GLY A 429 8.67 8.86 -7.71
N SER A 430 7.59 8.58 -8.44
CA SER A 430 6.91 9.61 -9.23
C SER A 430 6.29 10.67 -8.31
N THR A 431 6.26 11.93 -8.78
CA THR A 431 5.72 13.07 -8.04
C THR A 431 4.26 12.83 -7.61
N VAL A 432 3.42 12.34 -8.54
CA VAL A 432 2.02 12.00 -8.24
C VAL A 432 1.91 10.82 -7.27
N GLY A 433 2.78 9.81 -7.39
CA GLY A 433 2.82 8.67 -6.48
C GLY A 433 3.13 9.08 -5.05
N PHE A 434 4.01 10.08 -4.86
CA PHE A 434 4.32 10.62 -3.55
C PHE A 434 3.09 11.30 -2.91
N VAL A 435 2.46 12.27 -3.60
CA VAL A 435 1.32 13.01 -3.03
C VAL A 435 0.11 12.10 -2.78
N TYR A 436 -0.14 11.16 -3.69
CA TYR A 436 -1.18 10.14 -3.60
C TYR A 436 -1.06 9.30 -2.32
N GLN A 437 0.18 8.87 -1.98
CA GLN A 437 0.42 8.08 -0.77
C GLN A 437 0.39 8.91 0.52
N MET A 438 0.80 10.18 0.43
CA MET A 438 0.96 11.02 1.62
C MET A 438 -0.36 11.63 2.10
N ALA A 439 -1.32 11.94 1.22
CA ALA A 439 -2.55 12.61 1.61
C ALA A 439 -3.38 11.81 2.64
N PRO A 440 -3.63 10.50 2.50
CA PRO A 440 -4.27 9.71 3.54
C PRO A 440 -3.46 9.66 4.84
N ARG A 441 -2.11 9.61 4.75
CA ARG A 441 -1.22 9.51 5.92
C ARG A 441 -1.28 10.72 6.86
N LEU A 442 -1.72 11.88 6.37
CA LEU A 442 -1.93 13.06 7.22
C LEU A 442 -2.96 12.83 8.33
N ASN A 443 -3.83 11.82 8.19
CA ASN A 443 -4.77 11.40 9.23
C ASN A 443 -4.24 10.26 10.10
N GLU A 444 -3.11 9.67 9.74
CA GLU A 444 -2.62 8.42 10.30
C GLU A 444 -1.50 8.61 11.29
N TYR A 445 -0.57 9.50 10.95
CA TYR A 445 0.65 9.70 11.72
C TYR A 445 0.77 11.15 12.20
N PRO A 446 1.45 11.35 13.32
CA PRO A 446 1.78 12.70 13.75
C PRO A 446 2.71 13.37 12.72
N PRO A 447 2.64 14.71 12.59
CA PRO A 447 3.37 15.44 11.55
C PRO A 447 4.87 15.15 11.47
N GLU A 448 5.52 14.95 12.62
CA GLU A 448 6.95 14.64 12.70
C GLU A 448 7.34 13.30 12.08
N ASP A 449 6.43 12.32 12.04
CA ASP A 449 6.73 10.97 11.56
C ASP A 449 6.17 10.66 10.18
N LEU A 450 5.45 11.57 9.53
CA LEU A 450 4.74 11.34 8.26
C LEU A 450 5.57 10.59 7.21
N LEU A 451 6.84 10.96 7.04
CA LEU A 451 7.73 10.35 6.06
C LEU A 451 8.41 9.08 6.60
N ALA A 452 8.70 9.06 7.89
CA ALA A 452 9.46 7.99 8.53
C ALA A 452 8.60 6.81 8.99
N ALA A 453 7.32 7.03 9.32
CA ALA A 453 6.44 6.05 9.93
C ALA A 453 6.45 4.65 9.27
N PRO A 454 6.45 4.49 7.92
CA PRO A 454 6.53 3.18 7.30
C PRO A 454 7.81 2.39 7.62
N TYR A 455 8.88 3.10 7.97
CA TYR A 455 10.21 2.53 8.18
C TYR A 455 10.62 2.42 9.66
N LEU A 456 9.87 3.06 10.58
CA LEU A 456 10.21 3.03 11.99
C LEU A 456 10.12 1.61 12.56
N MET A 457 11.15 1.19 13.27
CA MET A 457 11.20 0.03 14.15
C MET A 457 12.02 0.43 15.39
N GLU A 458 11.38 1.18 16.29
CA GLU A 458 12.04 1.83 17.45
C GLU A 458 11.59 1.17 18.77
N GLY A 459 12.42 0.31 19.29
CA GLY A 459 12.19 -0.33 20.59
C GLY A 459 11.51 -1.69 20.49
N PHE A 460 12.27 -2.72 20.79
CA PHE A 460 11.81 -4.09 20.89
C PHE A 460 10.80 -4.28 22.01
N LYS A 461 9.62 -4.83 21.71
CA LYS A 461 8.51 -5.05 22.62
C LYS A 461 8.06 -6.53 22.60
N PRO A 462 8.79 -7.43 23.26
CA PRO A 462 8.50 -8.86 23.21
C PRO A 462 7.09 -9.22 23.72
N ASP A 463 6.57 -8.49 24.71
CA ASP A 463 5.23 -8.75 25.25
C ASP A 463 4.13 -8.48 24.20
N LEU A 464 4.25 -7.43 23.39
CA LEU A 464 3.31 -7.16 22.30
C LEU A 464 3.36 -8.25 21.21
N ILE A 465 4.55 -8.78 20.92
CA ILE A 465 4.72 -9.90 19.99
C ILE A 465 4.00 -11.14 20.53
N LYS A 466 4.19 -11.46 21.80
CA LYS A 466 3.51 -12.60 22.47
C LYS A 466 2.00 -12.42 22.50
N ASP A 467 1.50 -11.21 22.78
CA ASP A 467 0.08 -10.90 22.80
C ASP A 467 -0.57 -11.10 21.42
N LEU A 468 0.10 -10.71 20.35
CA LEU A 468 -0.37 -10.96 18.98
C LEU A 468 -0.33 -12.45 18.63
N LEU A 469 0.78 -13.14 18.92
CA LEU A 469 0.91 -14.58 18.70
C LEU A 469 -0.15 -15.38 19.47
N ALA A 470 -0.48 -14.97 20.69
CA ALA A 470 -1.50 -15.64 21.51
C ALA A 470 -2.88 -15.63 20.85
N ARG A 471 -3.17 -14.65 19.99
CA ARG A 471 -4.44 -14.53 19.24
C ARG A 471 -4.45 -15.35 17.94
N MET A 472 -3.30 -15.81 17.48
CA MET A 472 -3.19 -16.63 16.27
C MET A 472 -3.45 -18.09 16.60
N THR A 473 -4.74 -18.44 16.75
CA THR A 473 -5.21 -19.78 17.17
C THR A 473 -6.23 -20.32 16.17
N PRO A 474 -6.46 -21.64 16.15
CA PRO A 474 -7.51 -22.24 15.31
C PRO A 474 -8.92 -21.72 15.58
N GLU A 475 -9.17 -21.15 16.77
CA GLU A 475 -10.47 -20.58 17.16
C GLU A 475 -10.65 -19.14 16.66
N ASN A 476 -9.56 -18.44 16.31
CA ASN A 476 -9.57 -17.05 15.83
C ASN A 476 -9.07 -16.93 14.39
N VAL A 477 -9.41 -17.90 13.54
CA VAL A 477 -8.90 -17.94 12.17
C VAL A 477 -10.01 -17.76 11.13
N LEU A 478 -9.72 -16.96 10.10
CA LEU A 478 -10.43 -16.94 8.83
C LEU A 478 -9.55 -17.62 7.78
N VAL A 479 -10.08 -18.68 7.15
CA VAL A 479 -9.43 -19.39 6.06
C VAL A 479 -10.20 -19.13 4.77
N GLU A 480 -9.50 -18.73 3.72
CA GLU A 480 -10.08 -18.54 2.39
C GLU A 480 -9.36 -19.43 1.39
N LEU A 481 -10.10 -20.34 0.76
CA LEU A 481 -9.61 -21.22 -0.30
C LEU A 481 -10.32 -20.89 -1.62
N ALA A 482 -9.58 -20.36 -2.57
CA ALA A 482 -10.09 -20.03 -3.89
C ALA A 482 -9.56 -21.01 -4.93
N MET A 483 -10.46 -21.64 -5.72
CA MET A 483 -10.10 -22.70 -6.66
C MET A 483 -11.00 -22.70 -7.90
N PRO A 484 -10.48 -23.07 -9.10
CA PRO A 484 -11.20 -22.88 -10.37
C PRO A 484 -12.45 -23.76 -10.50
N ASP A 485 -12.40 -24.98 -10.01
CA ASP A 485 -13.47 -25.99 -10.22
C ASP A 485 -14.51 -26.05 -9.09
N PHE A 486 -14.47 -25.08 -8.16
CA PHE A 486 -15.41 -25.06 -7.05
C PHE A 486 -16.82 -24.74 -7.52
N GLN A 487 -17.79 -25.53 -7.05
CA GLN A 487 -19.20 -25.34 -7.34
C GLN A 487 -20.00 -25.23 -6.04
N SER A 488 -20.95 -24.32 -6.01
CA SER A 488 -21.87 -24.15 -4.89
C SER A 488 -23.20 -23.60 -5.37
N PRO A 489 -24.32 -24.00 -4.77
CA PRO A 489 -25.62 -23.39 -5.04
C PRO A 489 -25.73 -21.98 -4.44
N THR A 490 -24.86 -21.64 -3.48
CA THR A 490 -24.78 -20.31 -2.88
C THR A 490 -23.84 -19.44 -3.70
N VAL A 491 -24.28 -18.24 -4.04
CA VAL A 491 -23.51 -17.27 -4.82
C VAL A 491 -23.45 -15.95 -4.07
N GLU A 492 -22.32 -15.26 -4.16
CA GLU A 492 -22.17 -13.91 -3.67
C GLU A 492 -23.08 -12.96 -4.49
N PRO A 493 -23.85 -12.06 -3.85
CA PRO A 493 -24.98 -11.38 -4.50
C PRO A 493 -24.60 -10.46 -5.66
N TRP A 494 -23.42 -9.85 -5.62
CA TRP A 494 -23.01 -8.82 -6.59
C TRP A 494 -22.19 -9.39 -7.75
N PHE A 495 -21.23 -10.24 -7.45
CA PHE A 495 -20.31 -10.81 -8.43
C PHE A 495 -20.75 -12.19 -8.91
N ALA A 496 -21.83 -12.72 -8.35
CA ALA A 496 -22.34 -14.06 -8.63
C ALA A 496 -21.25 -15.16 -8.49
N VAL A 497 -20.35 -15.00 -7.50
CA VAL A 497 -19.28 -15.97 -7.23
C VAL A 497 -19.84 -17.14 -6.47
N PRO A 498 -19.75 -18.37 -6.99
CA PRO A 498 -20.06 -19.56 -6.20
C PRO A 498 -19.13 -19.65 -4.98
N PHE A 499 -19.72 -19.73 -3.78
CA PHE A 499 -18.95 -19.85 -2.55
C PHE A 499 -19.65 -20.72 -1.51
N ALA A 500 -18.90 -21.21 -0.54
CA ALA A 500 -19.41 -21.83 0.67
C ALA A 500 -18.69 -21.20 1.87
N LEU A 501 -19.47 -20.77 2.86
CA LEU A 501 -18.97 -20.31 4.15
C LEU A 501 -19.34 -21.34 5.21
N THR A 502 -18.34 -21.89 5.88
CA THR A 502 -18.50 -22.82 6.98
C THR A 502 -17.95 -22.18 8.24
N GLN A 503 -18.80 -22.00 9.23
CA GLN A 503 -18.41 -21.54 10.56
C GLN A 503 -18.10 -22.73 11.46
N GLY A 504 -17.14 -22.58 12.37
CA GLY A 504 -16.69 -23.63 13.27
C GLY A 504 -15.30 -24.16 12.91
N PRO A 505 -14.84 -25.23 13.58
CA PRO A 505 -13.46 -25.71 13.46
C PRO A 505 -13.04 -25.95 12.01
N VAL A 506 -11.90 -25.36 11.64
CA VAL A 506 -11.32 -25.53 10.29
C VAL A 506 -10.54 -26.84 10.20
N PRO A 507 -10.44 -27.46 9.02
CA PRO A 507 -9.75 -28.75 8.86
C PRO A 507 -8.22 -28.57 9.01
N VAL A 508 -7.65 -29.08 10.09
CA VAL A 508 -6.21 -29.01 10.39
C VAL A 508 -5.67 -30.42 10.65
N ALA A 509 -4.68 -30.84 9.87
CA ALA A 509 -3.95 -32.08 10.08
C ALA A 509 -2.58 -31.77 10.72
N MET A 510 -2.50 -31.78 12.06
CA MET A 510 -1.27 -31.46 12.77
C MET A 510 -0.18 -32.51 12.50
N PRO A 511 1.02 -32.09 12.10
CA PRO A 511 2.13 -33.00 11.84
C PRO A 511 2.83 -33.44 13.11
N ASP A 512 3.40 -34.63 13.11
CA ASP A 512 4.31 -35.09 14.16
C ASP A 512 5.70 -34.47 13.91
N ASN A 513 6.14 -33.55 14.76
CA ASN A 513 7.47 -32.94 14.80
C ASN A 513 8.03 -32.51 13.41
N PRO A 514 7.42 -31.50 12.76
CA PRO A 514 7.86 -31.07 11.44
C PRO A 514 9.28 -30.48 11.48
N PRO A 515 10.08 -30.60 10.40
CA PRO A 515 11.45 -30.09 10.35
C PRO A 515 11.47 -28.57 10.12
N LEU A 516 10.85 -27.81 11.02
CA LEU A 516 10.81 -26.36 10.98
C LEU A 516 11.85 -25.77 11.94
N ASN A 517 12.51 -24.71 11.50
CA ASN A 517 13.51 -23.99 12.27
C ASN A 517 13.32 -22.48 12.11
N LEU A 518 13.71 -21.72 13.12
CA LEU A 518 13.79 -20.26 13.02
C LEU A 518 14.98 -19.85 12.15
N PRO A 519 14.86 -18.76 11.39
CA PRO A 519 15.94 -18.24 10.55
C PRO A 519 17.22 -17.98 11.36
N ALA A 520 18.38 -18.26 10.79
CA ALA A 520 19.67 -17.84 11.33
C ALA A 520 19.88 -16.33 11.16
N ALA A 521 20.90 -15.78 11.83
CA ALA A 521 21.32 -14.40 11.63
C ALA A 521 21.75 -14.15 10.18
N ASN A 522 21.37 -13.01 9.63
CA ASN A 522 21.66 -12.69 8.24
C ASN A 522 23.12 -12.19 8.07
N PRO A 523 24.01 -12.96 7.43
CA PRO A 523 25.41 -12.58 7.28
C PRO A 523 25.66 -11.48 6.24
N PHE A 524 24.65 -11.07 5.49
CA PHE A 524 24.77 -10.10 4.40
C PHE A 524 24.38 -8.67 4.81
N LEU A 525 23.95 -8.44 6.05
CA LEU A 525 23.63 -7.10 6.49
C LEU A 525 24.87 -6.20 6.46
N PRO A 526 24.83 -5.03 5.78
CA PRO A 526 25.99 -4.20 5.63
C PRO A 526 26.39 -3.55 6.97
N GLU A 527 27.67 -3.65 7.32
CA GLU A 527 28.27 -2.98 8.48
C GLU A 527 28.87 -1.63 8.10
N ASN A 528 29.40 -1.51 6.88
CA ASN A 528 30.03 -0.30 6.36
C ASN A 528 29.22 0.27 5.20
N LEU A 529 28.74 1.50 5.36
CA LEU A 529 27.98 2.26 4.37
C LEU A 529 28.75 3.47 3.83
N SER A 530 30.08 3.55 4.09
CA SER A 530 30.88 4.64 3.56
C SER A 530 30.92 4.57 2.04
N LEU A 531 30.75 5.74 1.43
CA LEU A 531 30.92 5.87 -0.03
C LEU A 531 32.41 5.75 -0.37
N LEU A 532 32.70 5.18 -1.53
CA LEU A 532 34.02 5.30 -2.13
C LEU A 532 34.23 6.76 -2.56
N GLU A 533 35.51 7.20 -2.50
CA GLU A 533 35.84 8.54 -3.03
C GLU A 533 35.46 8.59 -4.51
N PRO A 534 34.81 9.68 -4.96
CA PRO A 534 34.47 9.84 -6.36
C PRO A 534 35.74 9.77 -7.22
N ASP A 535 35.74 8.89 -8.20
CA ASP A 535 36.79 8.85 -9.21
C ASP A 535 36.17 9.31 -10.54
N ASP A 536 36.53 10.52 -11.01
CA ASP A 536 36.11 11.05 -12.31
C ASP A 536 36.83 10.36 -13.48
N ALA A 537 37.50 9.24 -13.24
CA ALA A 537 38.15 8.48 -14.28
C ALA A 537 37.13 7.95 -15.30
N PRO A 538 37.44 7.99 -16.59
CA PRO A 538 36.59 7.33 -17.59
C PRO A 538 36.54 5.81 -17.32
N ILE A 539 35.47 5.16 -17.80
CA ILE A 539 35.31 3.71 -17.70
C ILE A 539 36.65 3.01 -18.00
N ASP A 540 37.14 2.27 -17.00
CA ASP A 540 38.47 1.61 -17.06
C ASP A 540 38.30 0.11 -17.35
N LEU A 541 39.12 -0.39 -18.27
CA LEU A 541 39.33 -1.83 -18.48
C LEU A 541 40.33 -2.32 -17.43
N ALA A 542 39.84 -2.60 -16.24
CA ALA A 542 40.66 -3.00 -15.08
C ALA A 542 41.31 -4.37 -15.24
N VAL A 543 40.69 -5.29 -16.00
CA VAL A 543 41.25 -6.62 -16.33
C VAL A 543 41.02 -6.91 -17.81
N ASP A 544 42.07 -7.23 -18.54
CA ASP A 544 42.02 -7.70 -19.93
C ASP A 544 42.89 -8.96 -20.07
N GLN A 545 42.24 -10.12 -19.98
CA GLN A 545 42.88 -11.42 -20.08
C GLN A 545 42.10 -12.32 -21.06
N PRO A 546 42.72 -13.31 -21.68
CA PRO A 546 42.01 -14.26 -22.53
C PRO A 546 40.81 -14.88 -21.78
N GLY A 547 39.60 -14.57 -22.23
CA GLY A 547 38.36 -15.09 -21.66
C GLY A 547 37.79 -14.29 -20.49
N LEU A 548 38.43 -13.19 -20.05
CA LEU A 548 37.91 -12.31 -18.98
C LEU A 548 38.26 -10.86 -19.26
N GLN A 549 37.24 -10.03 -19.39
CA GLN A 549 37.37 -8.57 -19.37
C GLN A 549 36.54 -8.01 -18.21
N LEU A 550 37.11 -7.14 -17.38
CA LEU A 550 36.44 -6.44 -16.30
C LEU A 550 36.51 -4.93 -16.57
N TRP A 551 35.36 -4.33 -16.71
CA TRP A 551 35.18 -2.89 -16.84
C TRP A 551 34.68 -2.31 -15.53
N LEU A 552 35.30 -1.24 -15.04
CA LEU A 552 34.87 -0.49 -13.87
C LEU A 552 34.39 0.88 -14.28
N ASP A 553 33.27 1.30 -13.69
CA ASP A 553 32.70 2.63 -13.85
C ASP A 553 32.25 3.13 -12.47
N THR A 554 32.66 4.34 -12.09
CA THR A 554 32.23 4.97 -10.84
C THR A 554 31.13 5.96 -11.15
N ASP A 555 29.87 5.58 -10.84
CA ASP A 555 28.73 6.47 -11.02
C ASP A 555 28.64 7.46 -9.85
N VAL A 556 28.99 8.71 -10.10
CA VAL A 556 28.93 9.81 -9.14
C VAL A 556 27.59 10.55 -9.12
N SER A 557 26.63 10.10 -9.95
CA SER A 557 25.30 10.74 -10.06
C SER A 557 24.47 10.59 -8.79
N PHE A 558 24.75 9.55 -7.99
CA PHE A 558 23.99 9.22 -6.79
C PHE A 558 24.91 8.97 -5.60
N THR A 559 24.58 9.59 -4.47
CA THR A 559 25.30 9.40 -3.19
C THR A 559 24.77 8.18 -2.44
N THR A 560 24.88 6.99 -3.04
CA THR A 560 24.38 5.73 -2.47
C THR A 560 25.48 4.68 -2.44
N PRO A 561 25.65 3.91 -1.34
CA PRO A 561 26.62 2.81 -1.25
C PRO A 561 26.10 1.56 -1.99
N ARG A 562 25.85 1.69 -3.29
CA ARG A 562 25.33 0.62 -4.15
C ARG A 562 26.29 0.33 -5.29
N ALA A 563 26.36 -0.93 -5.70
CA ALA A 563 27.06 -1.37 -6.89
C ALA A 563 26.13 -2.17 -7.79
N ASN A 564 26.21 -1.94 -9.10
CA ASN A 564 25.58 -2.77 -10.11
C ASN A 564 26.65 -3.63 -10.79
N ILE A 565 26.49 -4.95 -10.76
CA ILE A 565 27.40 -5.89 -11.40
C ILE A 565 26.65 -6.53 -12.57
N ALA A 566 27.11 -6.27 -13.80
CA ALA A 566 26.61 -6.92 -15.01
C ALA A 566 27.64 -7.95 -15.47
N ILE A 567 27.22 -9.22 -15.58
CA ILE A 567 28.09 -10.31 -16.08
C ILE A 567 27.51 -10.79 -17.41
N GLU A 568 28.28 -10.66 -18.48
CA GLU A 568 27.95 -11.20 -19.79
C GLU A 568 28.80 -12.46 -20.05
N LEU A 569 28.14 -13.61 -20.20
CA LEU A 569 28.77 -14.87 -20.56
C LEU A 569 28.63 -15.10 -22.06
N ALA A 570 29.73 -14.98 -22.79
CA ALA A 570 29.76 -15.27 -24.22
C ALA A 570 29.91 -16.79 -24.44
N VAL A 571 28.85 -17.43 -24.94
CA VAL A 571 28.87 -18.88 -25.27
C VAL A 571 28.96 -19.03 -26.79
N PRO A 572 30.11 -19.45 -27.35
CA PRO A 572 30.28 -19.64 -28.78
C PRO A 572 29.21 -20.62 -29.32
N GLY A 573 28.40 -20.19 -30.28
CA GLY A 573 27.33 -20.99 -30.86
C GLY A 573 26.09 -21.21 -29.96
N GLY A 574 26.02 -20.59 -28.78
CA GLY A 574 25.05 -20.93 -27.73
C GLY A 574 23.60 -20.55 -27.98
N LEU A 575 23.29 -19.63 -28.87
CA LEU A 575 21.90 -19.16 -29.11
C LEU A 575 21.51 -19.13 -30.58
N ILE A 576 22.03 -20.07 -31.37
CA ILE A 576 21.87 -20.12 -32.84
C ILE A 576 20.45 -20.61 -33.21
N SER A 577 19.82 -21.44 -32.39
CA SER A 577 18.51 -21.99 -32.67
C SER A 577 17.46 -21.59 -31.64
N LEU A 578 16.18 -21.62 -32.04
CA LEU A 578 15.04 -21.40 -31.12
C LEU A 578 15.08 -22.39 -29.94
N ARG A 579 15.52 -23.64 -30.18
CA ARG A 579 15.68 -24.67 -29.15
C ARG A 579 16.73 -24.24 -28.13
N ASP A 580 17.89 -23.77 -28.57
CA ASP A 580 18.97 -23.38 -27.66
C ASP A 580 18.60 -22.17 -26.84
N ALA A 581 17.93 -21.17 -27.46
CA ALA A 581 17.38 -20.02 -26.76
C ALA A 581 16.32 -20.41 -25.71
N SER A 582 15.45 -21.38 -26.03
CA SER A 582 14.44 -21.89 -25.10
C SER A 582 15.07 -22.68 -23.95
N MET A 583 16.09 -23.50 -24.24
CA MET A 583 16.83 -24.24 -23.22
C MET A 583 17.60 -23.31 -22.29
N ALA A 584 18.23 -22.26 -22.80
CA ALA A 584 18.92 -21.26 -21.99
C ALA A 584 17.95 -20.54 -21.05
N ARG A 585 16.77 -20.14 -21.53
CA ARG A 585 15.72 -19.52 -20.69
C ARG A 585 15.19 -20.48 -19.62
N LEU A 586 15.01 -21.74 -19.96
CA LEU A 586 14.59 -22.75 -18.98
C LEU A 586 15.68 -22.96 -17.93
N PHE A 587 16.93 -23.06 -18.36
CA PHE A 587 18.09 -23.20 -17.46
C PHE A 587 18.19 -22.04 -16.47
N THR A 588 18.11 -20.77 -16.94
CA THR A 588 18.16 -19.60 -16.05
C THR A 588 17.01 -19.59 -15.05
N ARG A 589 15.79 -19.99 -15.45
CA ARG A 589 14.66 -20.13 -14.52
C ARG A 589 14.90 -21.20 -13.46
N LEU A 590 15.39 -22.36 -13.85
CA LEU A 590 15.69 -23.46 -12.92
C LEU A 590 16.82 -23.08 -11.95
N VAL A 591 17.83 -22.35 -12.42
CA VAL A 591 18.92 -21.85 -11.54
C VAL A 591 18.38 -20.80 -10.56
N ASN A 592 17.55 -19.86 -11.00
CA ASN A 592 16.92 -18.88 -10.11
C ASN A 592 16.07 -19.57 -9.05
N ASP A 593 15.26 -20.55 -9.43
CA ASP A 593 14.41 -21.32 -8.53
C ASP A 593 15.23 -22.08 -7.47
N GLU A 594 16.26 -22.82 -7.89
CA GLU A 594 17.15 -23.58 -7.02
C GLU A 594 17.90 -22.68 -6.03
N LEU A 595 18.28 -21.46 -6.46
CA LEU A 595 19.03 -20.53 -5.62
C LEU A 595 18.17 -19.73 -4.65
N THR A 596 16.84 -19.69 -4.80
CA THR A 596 15.93 -18.87 -3.99
C THR A 596 16.21 -19.01 -2.50
N GLN A 597 16.23 -20.22 -1.99
CA GLN A 597 16.45 -20.50 -0.57
C GLN A 597 17.82 -20.00 -0.07
N SER A 598 18.89 -20.21 -0.84
CA SER A 598 20.26 -19.85 -0.44
C SER A 598 20.57 -18.36 -0.57
N THR A 599 19.90 -17.66 -1.51
CA THR A 599 20.10 -16.24 -1.76
C THR A 599 19.11 -15.34 -1.01
N TYR A 600 18.08 -15.90 -0.40
CA TYR A 600 17.06 -15.15 0.32
C TYR A 600 17.62 -14.21 1.40
N PRO A 601 18.57 -14.62 2.27
CA PRO A 601 19.18 -13.69 3.22
C PRO A 601 19.89 -12.50 2.56
N ALA A 602 20.54 -12.74 1.41
CA ALA A 602 21.18 -11.68 0.63
C ALA A 602 20.13 -10.71 0.05
N LEU A 603 19.03 -11.24 -0.48
CA LEU A 603 17.91 -10.43 -0.98
C LEU A 603 17.34 -9.54 0.11
N LEU A 604 17.12 -10.06 1.33
CA LEU A 604 16.66 -9.27 2.49
C LEU A 604 17.63 -8.15 2.85
N ALA A 605 18.92 -8.32 2.61
CA ALA A 605 19.94 -7.30 2.83
C ALA A 605 20.11 -6.32 1.65
N GLY A 606 19.29 -6.43 0.60
CA GLY A 606 19.32 -5.57 -0.58
C GLY A 606 20.28 -6.04 -1.70
N LEU A 607 20.80 -7.26 -1.61
CA LEU A 607 21.65 -7.88 -2.63
C LEU A 607 20.79 -8.74 -3.57
N GLY A 608 20.23 -8.13 -4.61
CA GLY A 608 19.47 -8.85 -5.64
C GLY A 608 20.34 -9.29 -6.81
N TYR A 609 19.96 -10.39 -7.47
CA TYR A 609 20.53 -10.81 -8.75
C TYR A 609 19.41 -11.17 -9.74
N ASN A 610 19.75 -11.17 -11.03
CA ASN A 610 18.86 -11.60 -12.09
C ASN A 610 19.71 -12.28 -13.20
N LEU A 611 19.33 -13.50 -13.59
CA LEU A 611 19.98 -14.26 -14.66
C LEU A 611 19.19 -14.17 -15.97
#